data_c9490e5eb86e9b37c0605f665db0e8a1
#
_entry.id   c9490e5eb86e9b37c0605f665db0e8a1
#
_cell.length_a   1.000
_cell.length_b   1.000
_cell.length_c   1.000
_cell.angle_alpha   90.00
_cell.angle_beta   90.00
_cell.angle_gamma   90.00
#
_symmetry.space_group_name_H-M   'P 1'
#
loop_
_entity.id
_entity.type
_entity.pdbx_description
1 polymer ?
#
loop_
_entity_poly.entity_id
_entity_poly.type
_entity_poly.pdbx_seq_one_letter_code
_entity_poly.pdbx_strand_id
1 'polypeptide(L)'
;MAYKRNPMRCERICSLSRCLMADAANASMTASAQWLERTLDDSANRRISLPEGFLCADAVLRLVQNVTNGLRVNEKIVDRAVREYLPFLATENLLMEAVKRGGDRQELHERIRRHSMAATARMKEGEPCDLLDRLAGDPAFGMSRAELDAVMEPSLYTGRCAQQVERFLAECAPLLSGLGAADGEIVL
;
A
#
# COMPACT_ATOMS: atom_id res chain seq x y z
N MET A 1 -21.59 13.74 -12.22
CA MET A 1 -22.12 13.86 -10.83
C MET A 1 -21.23 14.83 -10.08
N ALA A 2 -21.78 15.89 -9.51
CA ALA A 2 -21.02 17.02 -8.93
C ALA A 2 -20.10 16.63 -7.74
N TYR A 3 -20.38 15.55 -7.05
CA TYR A 3 -19.59 15.06 -5.92
C TYR A 3 -18.54 14.02 -6.29
N LYS A 4 -18.60 13.47 -7.52
CA LYS A 4 -17.68 12.43 -7.97
C LYS A 4 -16.36 13.07 -8.42
N ARG A 5 -15.25 12.59 -7.87
CA ARG A 5 -13.90 12.92 -8.32
C ARG A 5 -13.27 11.68 -8.94
N ASN A 6 -12.84 11.81 -10.19
CA ASN A 6 -12.13 10.74 -10.87
C ASN A 6 -10.61 10.96 -10.71
N PRO A 7 -9.81 9.89 -10.58
CA PRO A 7 -8.35 9.98 -10.48
C PRO A 7 -7.72 10.17 -11.88
N MET A 8 -8.18 11.16 -12.66
CA MET A 8 -7.80 11.36 -14.05
C MET A 8 -6.28 11.46 -14.28
N ARG A 9 -5.55 12.07 -13.32
CA ARG A 9 -4.09 12.16 -13.40
C ARG A 9 -3.44 10.80 -13.27
N CYS A 10 -3.91 9.97 -12.34
CA CYS A 10 -3.43 8.58 -12.17
C CYS A 10 -3.77 7.72 -13.40
N GLU A 11 -4.97 7.89 -13.95
CA GLU A 11 -5.39 7.20 -15.18
C GLU A 11 -4.50 7.60 -16.36
N ARG A 12 -4.13 8.88 -16.47
CA ARG A 12 -3.20 9.38 -17.49
C ARG A 12 -1.80 8.83 -17.30
N ILE A 13 -1.28 8.75 -16.07
CA ILE A 13 -0.01 8.08 -15.75
C ILE A 13 -0.04 6.64 -16.27
N CYS A 14 -1.07 5.87 -15.94
CA CYS A 14 -1.19 4.48 -16.41
C CYS A 14 -1.26 4.37 -17.93
N SER A 15 -1.97 5.28 -18.59
CA SER A 15 -2.11 5.31 -20.03
C SER A 15 -0.78 5.60 -20.74
N LEU A 16 -0.08 6.66 -20.32
CA LEU A 16 1.21 7.04 -20.90
C LEU A 16 2.30 6.01 -20.59
N SER A 17 2.28 5.40 -19.40
CA SER A 17 3.21 4.33 -19.06
C SER A 17 3.03 3.11 -19.96
N ARG A 18 1.79 2.74 -20.30
CA ARG A 18 1.56 1.65 -21.27
C ARG A 18 2.06 2.01 -22.66
N CYS A 19 1.90 3.26 -23.08
CA CYS A 19 2.43 3.74 -24.35
C CYS A 19 3.96 3.61 -24.37
N LEU A 20 4.65 4.09 -23.33
CA LEU A 20 6.10 4.01 -23.20
C LEU A 20 6.61 2.55 -23.18
N MET A 21 5.91 1.66 -22.46
CA MET A 21 6.27 0.23 -22.45
C MET A 21 6.10 -0.42 -23.81
N ALA A 22 5.05 -0.07 -24.55
CA ALA A 22 4.82 -0.57 -25.92
C ALA A 22 5.89 -0.04 -26.88
N ASP A 23 6.26 1.24 -26.74
CA ASP A 23 7.27 1.88 -27.56
C ASP A 23 8.67 1.27 -27.39
N ALA A 24 9.01 0.78 -26.20
CA ALA A 24 10.27 0.09 -25.94
C ALA A 24 10.49 -1.14 -26.86
N ALA A 25 9.42 -1.76 -27.34
CA ALA A 25 9.50 -2.87 -28.27
C ALA A 25 10.06 -2.48 -29.66
N ASN A 26 9.96 -1.21 -30.06
CA ASN A 26 10.50 -0.71 -31.32
C ASN A 26 12.00 -0.96 -31.46
N ALA A 27 12.77 -0.76 -30.39
CA ALA A 27 14.21 -0.99 -30.38
C ALA A 27 14.55 -2.47 -30.67
N SER A 28 13.84 -3.40 -30.04
CA SER A 28 14.03 -4.84 -30.21
C SER A 28 13.61 -5.29 -31.62
N MET A 29 12.50 -4.78 -32.15
CA MET A 29 12.04 -5.09 -33.49
C MET A 29 13.02 -4.57 -34.54
N THR A 30 13.52 -3.36 -34.39
CA THR A 30 14.54 -2.78 -35.30
C THR A 30 15.83 -3.61 -35.25
N ALA A 31 16.29 -3.95 -34.04
CA ALA A 31 17.50 -4.75 -33.90
C ALA A 31 17.38 -6.14 -34.54
N SER A 32 16.21 -6.75 -34.52
CA SER A 32 15.96 -8.06 -35.14
C SER A 32 16.11 -8.10 -36.66
N ALA A 33 15.90 -6.95 -37.33
CA ALA A 33 16.05 -6.81 -38.77
C ALA A 33 17.47 -6.40 -39.19
N GLN A 34 18.34 -6.00 -38.27
CA GLN A 34 19.72 -5.57 -38.53
C GLN A 34 20.69 -6.70 -38.20
N TRP A 35 21.20 -7.37 -39.23
CA TRP A 35 22.03 -8.56 -39.08
C TRP A 35 23.48 -8.24 -38.65
N LEU A 36 24.33 -8.03 -39.64
CA LEU A 36 25.76 -7.75 -39.44
C LEU A 36 26.09 -6.27 -39.61
N GLU A 37 25.24 -5.54 -40.23
CA GLU A 37 25.42 -4.13 -40.56
C GLU A 37 24.10 -3.37 -40.35
N ARG A 38 24.23 -2.15 -39.80
CA ARG A 38 23.08 -1.27 -39.65
C ARG A 38 22.53 -0.81 -40.96
N THR A 39 21.22 -0.88 -41.14
CA THR A 39 20.49 -0.35 -42.30
C THR A 39 19.78 0.97 -41.96
N LEU A 40 19.19 1.64 -42.98
CA LEU A 40 18.45 2.88 -42.77
C LEU A 40 17.00 2.68 -42.36
N ASP A 41 16.52 1.46 -42.24
CA ASP A 41 15.13 1.17 -41.88
C ASP A 41 14.76 1.63 -40.47
N ASP A 42 15.74 1.73 -39.57
CA ASP A 42 15.59 2.28 -38.22
C ASP A 42 15.31 3.79 -38.23
N SER A 43 15.70 4.49 -39.27
CA SER A 43 15.84 5.96 -39.29
C SER A 43 14.51 6.67 -39.04
N ALA A 44 13.43 6.27 -39.65
CA ALA A 44 12.10 6.85 -39.47
C ALA A 44 11.50 6.43 -38.10
N ASN A 45 11.63 5.13 -37.74
CA ASN A 45 11.10 4.61 -36.51
C ASN A 45 11.71 5.32 -35.28
N ARG A 46 13.02 5.42 -35.20
CA ARG A 46 13.68 6.06 -34.03
C ARG A 46 13.40 7.54 -33.89
N ARG A 47 13.11 8.25 -34.97
CA ARG A 47 12.73 9.67 -34.94
C ARG A 47 11.34 9.89 -34.33
N ILE A 48 10.53 8.87 -34.28
CA ILE A 48 9.23 8.87 -33.60
C ILE A 48 9.39 8.30 -32.20
N SER A 49 9.90 7.07 -32.10
CA SER A 49 9.94 6.32 -30.84
C SER A 49 10.78 6.99 -29.76
N LEU A 50 11.98 7.51 -30.09
CA LEU A 50 12.82 8.16 -29.09
C LEU A 50 12.23 9.45 -28.54
N PRO A 51 11.82 10.45 -29.36
CA PRO A 51 11.17 11.65 -28.83
C PRO A 51 9.90 11.36 -28.06
N GLU A 52 9.01 10.53 -28.60
CA GLU A 52 7.76 10.16 -27.92
C GLU A 52 8.02 9.44 -26.59
N GLY A 53 9.00 8.53 -26.56
CA GLY A 53 9.41 7.85 -25.35
C GLY A 53 9.87 8.80 -24.25
N PHE A 54 10.76 9.77 -24.60
CA PHE A 54 11.21 10.78 -23.64
C PHE A 54 10.10 11.71 -23.18
N LEU A 55 9.21 12.16 -24.10
CA LEU A 55 8.07 13.00 -23.74
C LEU A 55 7.08 12.26 -22.83
N CYS A 56 6.79 10.98 -23.11
CA CYS A 56 5.96 10.16 -22.26
C CYS A 56 6.58 9.98 -20.87
N ALA A 57 7.87 9.71 -20.80
CA ALA A 57 8.56 9.54 -19.52
C ALA A 57 8.54 10.83 -18.68
N ASP A 58 8.86 11.98 -19.28
CA ASP A 58 8.80 13.28 -18.61
C ASP A 58 7.38 13.58 -18.09
N ALA A 59 6.37 13.41 -18.95
CA ALA A 59 4.98 13.63 -18.58
C ALA A 59 4.53 12.71 -17.43
N VAL A 60 4.90 11.43 -17.44
CA VAL A 60 4.61 10.48 -16.36
C VAL A 60 5.26 10.93 -15.06
N LEU A 61 6.55 11.29 -15.07
CA LEU A 61 7.28 11.73 -13.89
C LEU A 61 6.69 13.00 -13.28
N ARG A 62 6.36 13.99 -14.10
CA ARG A 62 5.69 15.24 -13.65
C ARG A 62 4.31 14.96 -13.04
N LEU A 63 3.52 14.09 -13.66
CA LEU A 63 2.22 13.69 -13.13
C LEU A 63 2.34 12.96 -11.80
N VAL A 64 3.30 12.03 -11.66
CA VAL A 64 3.57 11.33 -10.40
C VAL A 64 3.93 12.33 -9.31
N GLN A 65 4.86 13.25 -9.59
CA GLN A 65 5.26 14.28 -8.64
C GLN A 65 4.07 15.16 -8.22
N ASN A 66 3.24 15.59 -9.18
CA ASN A 66 2.05 16.38 -8.91
C ASN A 66 1.03 15.65 -8.03
N VAL A 67 0.80 14.34 -8.31
CA VAL A 67 -0.11 13.50 -7.50
C VAL A 67 0.43 13.30 -6.09
N THR A 68 1.72 13.01 -5.94
CA THR A 68 2.35 12.76 -4.63
C THR A 68 2.39 14.03 -3.77
N ASN A 69 2.69 15.18 -4.36
CA ASN A 69 2.68 16.48 -3.64
C ASN A 69 1.27 16.85 -3.17
N GLY A 70 0.24 16.42 -3.87
CA GLY A 70 -1.17 16.68 -3.52
C GLY A 70 -1.85 15.56 -2.72
N LEU A 71 -1.11 14.52 -2.32
CA LEU A 71 -1.67 13.38 -1.61
C LEU A 71 -2.18 13.79 -0.22
N ARG A 72 -3.42 13.42 0.08
CA ARG A 72 -4.04 13.65 1.40
C ARG A 72 -4.45 12.33 2.01
N VAL A 73 -3.95 12.05 3.20
CA VAL A 73 -4.34 10.88 4.00
C VAL A 73 -5.50 11.29 4.91
N ASN A 74 -6.59 10.54 4.85
CA ASN A 74 -7.74 10.73 5.73
C ASN A 74 -7.53 9.95 7.04
N GLU A 75 -6.66 10.45 7.91
CA GLU A 75 -6.19 9.76 9.13
C GLU A 75 -7.34 9.24 10.00
N LYS A 76 -8.40 10.04 10.20
CA LYS A 76 -9.57 9.63 11.01
C LYS A 76 -10.34 8.45 10.38
N ILE A 77 -10.34 8.35 9.05
CA ILE A 77 -10.98 7.23 8.35
C ILE A 77 -10.11 5.98 8.48
N VAL A 78 -8.80 6.14 8.35
CA VAL A 78 -7.83 5.05 8.56
C VAL A 78 -7.91 4.54 10.00
N ASP A 79 -7.87 5.43 11.01
CA ASP A 79 -7.99 5.07 12.42
C ASP A 79 -9.29 4.31 12.70
N ARG A 80 -10.41 4.78 12.19
CA ARG A 80 -11.70 4.08 12.33
C ARG A 80 -11.65 2.67 11.75
N ALA A 81 -11.15 2.52 10.53
CA ALA A 81 -11.04 1.23 9.88
C ALA A 81 -10.09 0.28 10.62
N VAL A 82 -8.97 0.80 11.10
CA VAL A 82 -8.03 0.02 11.92
C VAL A 82 -8.71 -0.48 13.20
N ARG A 83 -9.35 0.40 13.96
CA ARG A 83 -10.04 0.03 15.22
C ARG A 83 -11.15 -0.98 15.03
N GLU A 84 -11.83 -0.96 13.90
CA GLU A 84 -12.89 -1.92 13.57
C GLU A 84 -12.33 -3.34 13.37
N TYR A 85 -11.18 -3.47 12.69
CA TYR A 85 -10.62 -4.76 12.32
C TYR A 85 -9.45 -5.23 13.17
N LEU A 86 -8.80 -4.34 13.90
CA LEU A 86 -7.63 -4.67 14.74
C LEU A 86 -7.91 -5.78 15.76
N PRO A 87 -9.08 -5.86 16.43
CA PRO A 87 -9.38 -6.95 17.35
C PRO A 87 -9.25 -8.34 16.71
N PHE A 88 -9.59 -8.47 15.43
CA PHE A 88 -9.44 -9.74 14.70
C PHE A 88 -8.00 -10.00 14.26
N LEU A 89 -7.30 -8.96 13.81
CA LEU A 89 -5.90 -9.05 13.42
C LEU A 89 -4.98 -9.37 14.61
N ALA A 90 -5.32 -8.87 15.78
CA ALA A 90 -4.56 -9.07 17.02
C ALA A 90 -4.79 -10.45 17.68
N THR A 91 -5.72 -11.25 17.17
CA THR A 91 -6.07 -12.54 17.79
C THR A 91 -4.88 -13.49 17.96
N GLU A 92 -3.92 -13.49 17.04
CA GLU A 92 -2.70 -14.29 17.17
C GLU A 92 -1.84 -13.83 18.36
N ASN A 93 -1.66 -12.53 18.54
CA ASN A 93 -0.92 -11.95 19.66
C ASN A 93 -1.61 -12.25 21.00
N LEU A 94 -2.94 -12.15 21.03
CA LEU A 94 -3.75 -12.48 22.20
C LEU A 94 -3.64 -13.97 22.54
N LEU A 95 -3.68 -14.84 21.52
CA LEU A 95 -3.47 -16.27 21.68
C LEU A 95 -2.11 -16.57 22.32
N MET A 96 -1.05 -15.98 21.76
CA MET A 96 0.31 -16.19 22.24
C MET A 96 0.50 -15.68 23.67
N GLU A 97 -0.13 -14.56 24.03
CA GLU A 97 -0.06 -14.02 25.39
C GLU A 97 -0.79 -14.93 26.39
N ALA A 98 -1.96 -15.45 26.04
CA ALA A 98 -2.69 -16.40 26.87
C ALA A 98 -1.96 -17.74 27.03
N VAL A 99 -1.26 -18.21 25.97
CA VAL A 99 -0.40 -19.42 26.05
C VAL A 99 0.78 -19.19 27.00
N LYS A 100 1.42 -18.03 26.99
CA LYS A 100 2.49 -17.70 27.96
C LYS A 100 2.02 -17.75 29.41
N ARG A 101 0.72 -17.53 29.64
CA ARG A 101 0.08 -17.62 30.96
C ARG A 101 -0.33 -19.06 31.33
N GLY A 102 0.01 -20.04 30.49
CA GLY A 102 -0.21 -21.47 30.76
C GLY A 102 -1.47 -22.05 30.09
N GLY A 103 -2.13 -21.32 29.21
CA GLY A 103 -3.30 -21.81 28.47
C GLY A 103 -2.91 -22.80 27.36
N ASP A 104 -3.80 -23.79 27.08
CA ASP A 104 -3.63 -24.69 25.96
C ASP A 104 -3.89 -23.98 24.63
N ARG A 105 -2.92 -24.03 23.70
CA ARG A 105 -2.98 -23.33 22.44
C ARG A 105 -4.16 -23.75 21.57
N GLN A 106 -4.50 -25.02 21.52
CA GLN A 106 -5.57 -25.54 20.66
C GLN A 106 -6.94 -25.16 21.23
N GLU A 107 -7.11 -25.27 22.54
CA GLU A 107 -8.33 -24.86 23.21
C GLU A 107 -8.56 -23.36 23.07
N LEU A 108 -7.54 -22.53 23.31
CA LEU A 108 -7.62 -21.08 23.18
C LEU A 108 -7.92 -20.64 21.75
N HIS A 109 -7.30 -21.29 20.75
CA HIS A 109 -7.59 -21.01 19.34
C HIS A 109 -9.07 -21.29 19.00
N GLU A 110 -9.62 -22.42 19.46
CA GLU A 110 -11.03 -22.72 19.23
C GLU A 110 -11.97 -21.74 19.95
N ARG A 111 -11.61 -21.28 21.15
CA ARG A 111 -12.36 -20.23 21.85
C ARG A 111 -12.32 -18.90 21.09
N ILE A 112 -11.14 -18.46 20.61
CA ILE A 112 -11.00 -17.27 19.76
C ILE A 112 -11.88 -17.40 18.53
N ARG A 113 -11.85 -18.55 17.85
CA ARG A 113 -12.68 -18.80 16.67
C ARG A 113 -14.17 -18.61 16.98
N ARG A 114 -14.67 -19.19 18.07
CA ARG A 114 -16.09 -19.05 18.47
C ARG A 114 -16.47 -17.63 18.82
N HIS A 115 -15.62 -16.92 19.60
CA HIS A 115 -15.85 -15.54 19.96
C HIS A 115 -15.81 -14.62 18.73
N SER A 116 -14.87 -14.83 17.82
CA SER A 116 -14.75 -14.07 16.57
C SER A 116 -15.97 -14.26 15.65
N MET A 117 -16.45 -15.48 15.52
CA MET A 117 -17.66 -15.77 14.72
C MET A 117 -18.90 -15.09 15.33
N ALA A 118 -19.05 -15.10 16.66
CA ALA A 118 -20.15 -14.45 17.33
C ALA A 118 -20.09 -12.92 17.22
N ALA A 119 -18.88 -12.33 17.36
CA ALA A 119 -18.67 -10.89 17.18
C ALA A 119 -18.96 -10.47 15.72
N THR A 120 -18.47 -11.24 14.74
CA THR A 120 -18.73 -10.98 13.32
C THR A 120 -20.24 -11.07 13.00
N ALA A 121 -20.97 -12.00 13.60
CA ALA A 121 -22.43 -12.09 13.41
C ALA A 121 -23.13 -10.82 13.88
N ARG A 122 -22.76 -10.28 15.06
CA ARG A 122 -23.30 -9.00 15.55
C ARG A 122 -22.95 -7.82 14.64
N MET A 123 -21.71 -7.76 14.15
CA MET A 123 -21.31 -6.69 13.23
C MET A 123 -22.14 -6.71 11.94
N LYS A 124 -22.56 -7.89 11.46
CA LYS A 124 -23.46 -8.01 10.30
C LYS A 124 -24.85 -7.48 10.56
N GLU A 125 -25.27 -7.42 11.83
CA GLU A 125 -26.55 -6.79 12.26
C GLU A 125 -26.38 -5.26 12.50
N GLY A 126 -25.18 -4.70 12.22
CA GLY A 126 -24.88 -3.28 12.41
C GLY A 126 -24.41 -2.91 13.81
N GLU A 127 -24.20 -3.89 14.69
CA GLU A 127 -23.71 -3.68 16.05
C GLU A 127 -22.18 -3.49 16.09
N PRO A 128 -21.64 -2.76 17.07
CA PRO A 128 -20.19 -2.65 17.27
C PRO A 128 -19.52 -4.01 17.53
N CYS A 129 -18.24 -4.12 17.19
CA CYS A 129 -17.43 -5.28 17.50
C CYS A 129 -17.26 -5.44 19.02
N ASP A 130 -17.70 -6.58 19.56
CA ASP A 130 -17.62 -6.92 21.00
C ASP A 130 -16.59 -8.03 21.30
N LEU A 131 -15.69 -8.31 20.37
CA LEU A 131 -14.73 -9.42 20.50
C LEU A 131 -13.87 -9.31 21.77
N LEU A 132 -13.35 -8.12 22.07
CA LEU A 132 -12.51 -7.92 23.26
C LEU A 132 -13.30 -8.10 24.56
N ASP A 133 -14.58 -7.69 24.61
CA ASP A 133 -15.42 -7.91 25.78
C ASP A 133 -15.71 -9.40 26.00
N ARG A 134 -15.90 -10.15 24.91
CA ARG A 134 -16.06 -11.61 24.98
C ARG A 134 -14.82 -12.32 25.48
N LEU A 135 -13.64 -11.89 24.98
CA LEU A 135 -12.36 -12.47 25.42
C LEU A 135 -12.05 -12.11 26.87
N ALA A 136 -12.33 -10.87 27.29
CA ALA A 136 -12.19 -10.45 28.70
C ALA A 136 -13.10 -11.22 29.65
N GLY A 137 -14.30 -11.59 29.19
CA GLY A 137 -15.27 -12.38 29.96
C GLY A 137 -14.98 -13.89 29.96
N ASP A 138 -14.03 -14.40 29.19
CA ASP A 138 -13.68 -15.82 29.14
C ASP A 138 -12.47 -16.11 30.04
N PRO A 139 -12.67 -16.80 31.17
CA PRO A 139 -11.59 -17.08 32.14
C PRO A 139 -10.38 -17.85 31.56
N ALA A 140 -10.56 -18.55 30.43
CA ALA A 140 -9.50 -19.33 29.81
C ALA A 140 -8.33 -18.45 29.32
N PHE A 141 -8.58 -17.17 29.03
CA PHE A 141 -7.52 -16.24 28.58
C PHE A 141 -6.73 -15.66 29.74
N GLY A 142 -7.30 -15.57 30.94
CA GLY A 142 -6.63 -15.01 32.12
C GLY A 142 -6.16 -13.56 31.92
N MET A 143 -6.86 -12.78 31.09
CA MET A 143 -6.52 -11.40 30.73
C MET A 143 -7.66 -10.46 31.09
N SER A 144 -7.31 -9.36 31.74
CA SER A 144 -8.23 -8.27 31.98
C SER A 144 -8.49 -7.46 30.70
N ARG A 145 -9.59 -6.70 30.67
CA ARG A 145 -9.88 -5.80 29.56
C ARG A 145 -8.74 -4.80 29.29
N ALA A 146 -8.13 -4.26 30.35
CA ALA A 146 -7.01 -3.33 30.19
C ALA A 146 -5.78 -3.96 29.52
N GLU A 147 -5.50 -5.23 29.81
CA GLU A 147 -4.41 -5.97 29.17
C GLU A 147 -4.72 -6.28 27.71
N LEU A 148 -5.98 -6.59 27.37
CA LEU A 148 -6.41 -6.76 25.99
C LEU A 148 -6.31 -5.44 25.22
N ASP A 149 -6.73 -4.33 25.79
CA ASP A 149 -6.65 -2.99 25.18
C ASP A 149 -5.20 -2.57 24.91
N ALA A 150 -4.25 -2.95 25.77
CA ALA A 150 -2.83 -2.66 25.57
C ALA A 150 -2.24 -3.35 24.34
N VAL A 151 -2.79 -4.49 23.91
CA VAL A 151 -2.40 -5.19 22.67
C VAL A 151 -3.00 -4.52 21.44
N MET A 152 -4.01 -3.65 21.61
CA MET A 152 -4.73 -2.99 20.50
C MET A 152 -4.06 -1.69 20.06
N GLU A 153 -2.79 -1.47 20.37
CA GLU A 153 -2.04 -0.31 19.87
C GLU A 153 -1.60 -0.54 18.41
N PRO A 154 -2.12 0.23 17.43
CA PRO A 154 -1.85 -0.01 16.01
C PRO A 154 -0.38 0.00 15.62
N SER A 155 0.45 0.79 16.31
CA SER A 155 1.88 0.89 16.05
C SER A 155 2.64 -0.42 16.27
N LEU A 156 2.11 -1.34 17.08
CA LEU A 156 2.67 -2.68 17.31
C LEU A 156 2.55 -3.59 16.08
N TYR A 157 1.71 -3.24 15.11
CA TYR A 157 1.40 -4.05 13.93
C TYR A 157 2.01 -3.51 12.63
N THR A 158 2.78 -2.43 12.68
CA THR A 158 3.42 -1.83 11.51
C THR A 158 4.72 -2.54 11.10
N GLY A 159 5.20 -3.47 11.92
CA GLY A 159 6.45 -4.19 11.68
C GLY A 159 7.64 -3.25 11.53
N ARG A 160 8.37 -3.39 10.43
CA ARG A 160 9.56 -2.59 10.12
C ARG A 160 9.31 -1.49 9.08
N CYS A 161 8.08 -1.11 8.84
CA CYS A 161 7.75 -0.14 7.79
C CYS A 161 8.49 1.19 7.98
N ALA A 162 8.48 1.75 9.18
CA ALA A 162 9.16 3.02 9.48
C ALA A 162 10.67 2.93 9.19
N GLN A 163 11.35 1.90 9.71
CA GLN A 163 12.79 1.72 9.50
C GLN A 163 13.14 1.48 8.03
N GLN A 164 12.28 0.79 7.27
CA GLN A 164 12.48 0.58 5.84
C GLN A 164 12.37 1.89 5.07
N VAL A 165 11.40 2.75 5.40
CA VAL A 165 11.25 4.08 4.79
C VAL A 165 12.47 4.95 5.12
N GLU A 166 12.87 5.04 6.39
CA GLU A 166 14.03 5.82 6.82
C GLU A 166 15.31 5.37 6.11
N ARG A 167 15.54 4.08 6.03
CA ARG A 167 16.69 3.50 5.31
C ARG A 167 16.66 3.86 3.83
N PHE A 168 15.52 3.68 3.17
CA PHE A 168 15.38 4.03 1.76
C PHE A 168 15.63 5.52 1.49
N LEU A 169 15.09 6.40 2.33
CA LEU A 169 15.33 7.84 2.21
C LEU A 169 16.81 8.19 2.42
N ALA A 170 17.48 7.55 3.37
CA ALA A 170 18.92 7.74 3.59
C ALA A 170 19.77 7.27 2.38
N GLU A 171 19.38 6.17 1.73
CA GLU A 171 20.04 5.68 0.51
C GLU A 171 19.79 6.62 -0.68
N CYS A 172 18.62 7.26 -0.78
CA CYS A 172 18.28 8.21 -1.84
C CYS A 172 18.92 9.60 -1.65
N ALA A 173 19.10 10.06 -0.42
CA ALA A 173 19.54 11.40 -0.12
C ALA A 173 20.86 11.83 -0.85
N PRO A 174 21.90 11.01 -0.93
CA PRO A 174 23.12 11.35 -1.69
C PRO A 174 22.87 11.52 -3.19
N LEU A 175 21.93 10.72 -3.76
CA LEU A 175 21.60 10.77 -5.19
C LEU A 175 20.82 12.03 -5.55
N LEU A 176 20.07 12.58 -4.58
CA LEU A 176 19.29 13.81 -4.74
C LEU A 176 20.10 15.06 -4.41
N SER A 177 21.27 14.90 -3.82
CA SER A 177 22.17 15.99 -3.46
C SER A 177 22.61 16.76 -4.71
N GLY A 178 22.33 18.07 -4.75
CA GLY A 178 22.66 18.93 -5.89
C GLY A 178 21.62 18.99 -7.01
N LEU A 179 20.54 18.21 -6.92
CA LEU A 179 19.39 18.35 -7.81
C LEU A 179 18.48 19.47 -7.30
N GLY A 180 18.15 20.41 -8.17
CA GLY A 180 17.14 21.44 -7.87
C GLY A 180 15.74 20.81 -7.70
N ALA A 181 14.86 21.47 -6.95
CA ALA A 181 13.48 21.06 -6.91
C ALA A 181 12.88 21.12 -8.31
N ALA A 182 12.36 20.00 -8.79
CA ALA A 182 11.66 19.96 -10.06
C ALA A 182 10.29 20.64 -9.90
N ASP A 183 9.94 21.52 -10.83
CA ASP A 183 8.61 22.12 -10.88
C ASP A 183 7.60 21.08 -11.33
N GLY A 184 6.76 20.63 -10.38
CA GLY A 184 5.68 19.68 -10.61
C GLY A 184 4.35 20.35 -10.94
N GLU A 185 4.34 21.67 -11.21
CA GLU A 185 3.13 22.39 -11.52
C GLU A 185 2.62 21.97 -12.91
N ILE A 186 1.42 21.43 -12.94
CA ILE A 186 0.70 21.09 -14.16
C ILE A 186 -0.49 22.03 -14.27
N VAL A 187 -0.42 22.96 -15.18
CA VAL A 187 -1.56 23.78 -15.59
C VAL A 187 -2.40 22.95 -16.55
N LEU A 188 -3.64 22.65 -16.15
CA LEU A 188 -4.66 21.97 -16.95
C LEU A 188 -5.72 22.97 -17.37
#